data_5fdd7e7229dafd614c37f307dad9f302
#
_entry.id   5fdd7e7229dafd614c37f307dad9f302
#
_cell.length_a   1.000
_cell.length_b   1.000
_cell.length_c   1.000
_cell.angle_alpha   90.00
_cell.angle_beta   90.00
_cell.angle_gamma   90.00
#
_symmetry.space_group_name_H-M   'P 1'
#
loop_
_entity.id
_entity.type
_entity.pdbx_description
1 polymer ?
#
loop_
_entity_poly.entity_id
_entity_poly.type
_entity_poly.pdbx_seq_one_letter_code
_entity_poly.pdbx_strand_id
1 'polypeptide(L)'
;MNKKRIVFILNPISGTISKAGIPDLIEERLNKSEFDYNILETQYAGHATELAKQAVKDGIDIVVAVGGDGTVNEIGKSLINTSTAMAILPCGSGNGLARHLNLPMNLKKCIDIINECEIRALDYGIINEHPFFCTCGMGFDAFISMQFAQAGKRGPITYMQKVLEEGLKYQPETYKIEDEDGVKRYKAFLVS
;
A
#
# COMPACT_ATOMS: atom_id res chain seq x y z
N MET A 1 15.12 27.48 8.88
CA MET A 1 14.01 26.91 8.06
C MET A 1 13.10 26.12 8.99
N ASN A 2 11.78 26.17 8.80
CA ASN A 2 10.91 25.29 9.56
C ASN A 2 11.13 23.84 9.07
N LYS A 3 11.26 22.90 10.02
CA LYS A 3 11.35 21.47 9.68
C LYS A 3 10.06 21.00 9.03
N LYS A 4 10.15 20.04 8.12
CA LYS A 4 8.99 19.33 7.60
C LYS A 4 8.45 18.37 8.64
N ARG A 5 7.14 18.30 8.76
CA ARG A 5 6.47 17.37 9.66
C ARG A 5 6.18 16.05 8.95
N ILE A 6 6.64 14.96 9.50
CA ILE A 6 6.51 13.63 8.92
C ILE A 6 5.87 12.67 9.93
N VAL A 7 4.90 11.88 9.48
CA VAL A 7 4.24 10.85 10.31
C VAL A 7 4.43 9.48 9.67
N PHE A 8 4.97 8.55 10.45
CA PHE A 8 5.07 7.14 10.09
C PHE A 8 3.84 6.41 10.61
N ILE A 9 3.03 5.84 9.71
CA ILE A 9 1.87 5.00 10.07
C ILE A 9 2.29 3.55 9.92
N LEU A 10 2.50 2.89 11.06
CA LEU A 10 3.02 1.53 11.15
C LEU A 10 1.88 0.54 11.35
N ASN A 11 1.78 -0.44 10.44
CA ASN A 11 0.86 -1.55 10.58
C ASN A 11 1.59 -2.77 11.19
N PRO A 12 1.41 -3.06 12.48
CA PRO A 12 2.21 -4.07 13.18
C PRO A 12 1.99 -5.49 12.67
N ILE A 13 0.81 -5.77 12.09
CA ILE A 13 0.44 -7.12 11.62
C ILE A 13 0.68 -7.36 10.13
N SER A 14 1.15 -6.34 9.38
CA SER A 14 1.36 -6.47 7.94
C SER A 14 2.63 -7.27 7.61
N GLY A 15 2.57 -8.09 6.53
CA GLY A 15 3.72 -8.82 6.01
C GLY A 15 4.32 -9.83 6.99
N THR A 16 5.57 -10.23 6.74
CA THR A 16 6.29 -11.27 7.49
C THR A 16 7.49 -10.74 8.27
N ILE A 17 7.84 -9.46 8.10
CA ILE A 17 9.00 -8.83 8.76
C ILE A 17 8.57 -8.28 10.12
N SER A 18 9.36 -8.57 11.17
CA SER A 18 9.17 -7.95 12.48
C SER A 18 9.37 -6.43 12.38
N LYS A 19 8.46 -5.67 12.98
CA LYS A 19 8.52 -4.21 12.98
C LYS A 19 9.09 -3.61 14.27
N ALA A 20 9.45 -4.47 15.24
CA ALA A 20 9.93 -4.01 16.55
C ALA A 20 11.16 -3.08 16.46
N GLY A 21 12.04 -3.29 15.48
CA GLY A 21 13.23 -2.44 15.29
C GLY A 21 13.04 -1.25 14.33
N ILE A 22 11.82 -1.04 13.80
CA ILE A 22 11.60 0.08 12.86
C ILE A 22 11.64 1.44 13.55
N PRO A 23 11.07 1.62 14.75
CA PRO A 23 11.20 2.89 15.48
C PRO A 23 12.67 3.26 15.72
N ASP A 24 13.49 2.32 16.18
CA ASP A 24 14.93 2.56 16.41
C ASP A 24 15.67 2.89 15.11
N LEU A 25 15.30 2.23 14.02
CA LEU A 25 15.87 2.50 12.71
C LEU A 25 15.52 3.91 12.20
N ILE A 26 14.28 4.36 12.43
CA ILE A 26 13.86 5.73 12.09
C ILE A 26 14.65 6.72 12.94
N GLU A 27 14.74 6.48 14.25
CA GLU A 27 15.50 7.32 15.18
C GLU A 27 16.98 7.45 14.80
N GLU A 28 17.60 6.35 14.35
CA GLU A 28 19.01 6.32 13.94
C GLU A 28 19.25 7.07 12.64
N ARG A 29 18.35 6.95 11.64
CA ARG A 29 18.65 7.31 10.26
C ARG A 29 17.92 8.52 9.71
N LEU A 30 16.78 8.90 10.29
CA LEU A 30 16.03 10.07 9.82
C LEU A 30 16.81 11.35 10.13
N ASN A 31 16.92 12.23 9.14
CA ASN A 31 17.57 13.54 9.30
C ASN A 31 16.72 14.47 10.18
N LYS A 32 16.95 14.43 11.48
CA LYS A 32 16.22 15.24 12.48
C LYS A 32 16.51 16.74 12.40
N SER A 33 17.45 17.17 11.60
CA SER A 33 17.63 18.60 11.32
C SER A 33 16.59 19.13 10.33
N GLU A 34 16.08 18.24 9.44
CA GLU A 34 15.12 18.55 8.39
C GLU A 34 13.69 18.17 8.76
N PHE A 35 13.51 17.14 9.62
CA PHE A 35 12.22 16.56 9.94
C PHE A 35 11.90 16.57 11.42
N ASP A 36 10.65 16.97 11.74
CA ASP A 36 9.97 16.63 12.99
C ASP A 36 9.08 15.44 12.73
N TYR A 37 9.23 14.36 13.49
CA TYR A 37 8.53 13.12 13.19
C TYR A 37 7.71 12.58 14.35
N ASN A 38 6.69 11.78 13.99
CA ASN A 38 5.92 10.95 14.91
C ASN A 38 5.67 9.57 14.31
N ILE A 39 5.49 8.56 15.16
CA ILE A 39 5.18 7.19 14.76
C ILE A 39 3.84 6.82 15.39
N LEU A 40 2.89 6.40 14.54
CA LEU A 40 1.56 5.98 14.93
C LEU A 40 1.34 4.52 14.51
N GLU A 41 0.83 3.68 15.41
CA GLU A 41 0.52 2.30 15.09
C GLU A 41 -0.96 2.11 14.77
N THR A 42 -1.25 1.33 13.74
CA THR A 42 -2.63 0.93 13.45
C THR A 42 -3.10 -0.16 14.41
N GLN A 43 -4.36 -0.10 14.82
CA GLN A 43 -4.97 -1.02 15.78
C GLN A 43 -5.96 -2.00 15.12
N TYR A 44 -6.53 -1.62 13.96
CA TYR A 44 -7.54 -2.39 13.24
C TYR A 44 -7.49 -2.07 11.74
N ALA A 45 -8.18 -2.89 10.95
CA ALA A 45 -8.30 -2.66 9.52
C ALA A 45 -9.06 -1.33 9.23
N GLY A 46 -8.51 -0.51 8.36
CA GLY A 46 -9.04 0.83 8.06
C GLY A 46 -8.45 1.96 8.94
N HIS A 47 -7.81 1.65 10.07
CA HIS A 47 -7.24 2.68 10.96
C HIS A 47 -6.17 3.54 10.27
N ALA A 48 -5.39 2.97 9.34
CA ALA A 48 -4.42 3.76 8.57
C ALA A 48 -5.09 4.86 7.73
N THR A 49 -6.32 4.61 7.24
CA THR A 49 -7.12 5.63 6.55
C THR A 49 -7.50 6.78 7.48
N GLU A 50 -7.90 6.49 8.70
CA GLU A 50 -8.29 7.50 9.68
C GLU A 50 -7.09 8.36 10.10
N LEU A 51 -5.97 7.69 10.42
CA LEU A 51 -4.71 8.37 10.78
C LEU A 51 -4.18 9.25 9.64
N ALA A 52 -4.25 8.78 8.39
CA ALA A 52 -3.83 9.56 7.24
C ALA A 52 -4.73 10.79 6.99
N LYS A 53 -6.06 10.63 7.14
CA LYS A 53 -6.99 11.77 7.06
C LYS A 53 -6.74 12.79 8.17
N GLN A 54 -6.41 12.34 9.38
CA GLN A 54 -6.06 13.24 10.46
C GLN A 54 -4.75 13.97 10.17
N ALA A 55 -3.74 13.26 9.67
CA ALA A 55 -2.47 13.86 9.27
C ALA A 55 -2.65 14.98 8.21
N VAL A 56 -3.53 14.77 7.22
CA VAL A 56 -3.88 15.81 6.24
C VAL A 56 -4.49 17.04 6.93
N LYS A 57 -5.46 16.84 7.84
CA LYS A 57 -6.10 17.95 8.58
C LYS A 57 -5.11 18.72 9.44
N ASP A 58 -4.15 18.02 10.03
CA ASP A 58 -3.11 18.61 10.87
C ASP A 58 -2.01 19.29 10.03
N GLY A 59 -2.10 19.23 8.69
CA GLY A 59 -1.14 19.81 7.76
C GLY A 59 0.22 19.13 7.82
N ILE A 60 0.27 17.80 8.00
CA ILE A 60 1.50 17.02 7.90
C ILE A 60 2.03 17.05 6.46
N ASP A 61 3.33 17.28 6.30
CA ASP A 61 3.94 17.38 4.97
C ASP A 61 4.10 16.02 4.31
N ILE A 62 4.45 14.98 5.10
CA ILE A 62 4.71 13.63 4.57
C ILE A 62 4.09 12.59 5.50
N VAL A 63 3.33 11.65 4.92
CA VAL A 63 2.87 10.42 5.59
C VAL A 63 3.63 9.23 5.04
N VAL A 64 4.30 8.47 5.91
CA VAL A 64 5.05 7.27 5.53
C VAL A 64 4.21 6.04 5.83
N ALA A 65 3.90 5.27 4.79
CA ALA A 65 3.25 3.97 4.90
C ALA A 65 4.26 2.90 5.31
N VAL A 66 4.23 2.45 6.57
CA VAL A 66 5.09 1.38 7.08
C VAL A 66 4.29 0.08 7.10
N GLY A 67 4.29 -0.62 5.96
CA GLY A 67 3.44 -1.79 5.80
C GLY A 67 3.53 -2.45 4.43
N GLY A 68 2.50 -3.21 4.07
CA GLY A 68 2.33 -3.81 2.75
C GLY A 68 1.35 -3.01 1.89
N ASP A 69 0.96 -3.61 0.75
CA ASP A 69 0.10 -2.98 -0.27
C ASP A 69 -1.23 -2.47 0.29
N GLY A 70 -1.85 -3.19 1.23
CA GLY A 70 -3.08 -2.74 1.90
C GLY A 70 -2.88 -1.45 2.69
N THR A 71 -1.79 -1.34 3.45
CA THR A 71 -1.47 -0.12 4.22
C THR A 71 -1.18 1.06 3.28
N VAL A 72 -0.44 0.81 2.20
CA VAL A 72 -0.17 1.81 1.16
C VAL A 72 -1.47 2.30 0.53
N ASN A 73 -2.39 1.39 0.20
CA ASN A 73 -3.69 1.75 -0.38
C ASN A 73 -4.59 2.51 0.60
N GLU A 74 -4.65 2.10 1.88
CA GLU A 74 -5.41 2.80 2.91
C GLU A 74 -4.94 4.24 3.10
N ILE A 75 -3.63 4.47 3.10
CA ILE A 75 -3.04 5.79 3.25
C ILE A 75 -3.20 6.58 1.95
N GLY A 76 -2.78 6.01 0.82
CA GLY A 76 -2.76 6.70 -0.47
C GLY A 76 -4.11 7.29 -0.85
N LYS A 77 -5.20 6.52 -0.70
CA LYS A 77 -6.56 7.01 -0.99
C LYS A 77 -6.99 8.22 -0.14
N SER A 78 -6.39 8.40 1.03
CA SER A 78 -6.67 9.54 1.92
C SER A 78 -5.86 10.79 1.56
N LEU A 79 -4.79 10.63 0.77
CA LEU A 79 -3.89 11.71 0.37
C LEU A 79 -4.18 12.27 -1.03
N ILE A 80 -5.10 11.64 -1.79
CA ILE A 80 -5.47 12.09 -3.14
C ILE A 80 -5.96 13.54 -3.10
N ASN A 81 -5.43 14.36 -4.01
CA ASN A 81 -5.75 15.79 -4.14
C ASN A 81 -5.46 16.61 -2.86
N THR A 82 -4.50 16.17 -2.06
CA THR A 82 -4.00 16.93 -0.91
C THR A 82 -2.57 17.40 -1.15
N SER A 83 -2.06 18.30 -0.28
CA SER A 83 -0.68 18.74 -0.30
C SER A 83 0.27 17.80 0.44
N THR A 84 -0.26 16.79 1.13
CA THR A 84 0.53 15.82 1.90
C THR A 84 1.11 14.75 0.98
N ALA A 85 2.42 14.61 0.97
CA ALA A 85 3.10 13.56 0.20
C ALA A 85 3.04 12.20 0.89
N MET A 86 3.15 11.11 0.12
CA MET A 86 3.29 9.76 0.63
C MET A 86 4.70 9.22 0.42
N ALA A 87 5.27 8.58 1.43
CA ALA A 87 6.45 7.74 1.31
C ALA A 87 6.13 6.29 1.73
N ILE A 88 6.99 5.34 1.38
CA ILE A 88 6.74 3.91 1.64
C ILE A 88 7.97 3.27 2.29
N LEU A 89 7.78 2.62 3.44
CA LEU A 89 8.68 1.62 4.00
C LEU A 89 8.07 0.23 3.75
N PRO A 90 8.55 -0.51 2.73
CA PRO A 90 7.90 -1.72 2.24
C PRO A 90 8.14 -2.90 3.18
N CYS A 91 7.11 -3.28 3.96
CA CYS A 91 7.16 -4.37 4.94
C CYS A 91 6.22 -5.53 4.59
N GLY A 92 5.52 -5.47 3.47
CA GLY A 92 4.61 -6.51 2.99
C GLY A 92 5.33 -7.63 2.23
N SER A 93 4.55 -8.63 1.81
CA SER A 93 5.05 -9.73 0.96
C SER A 93 5.10 -9.35 -0.54
N GLY A 94 4.18 -8.53 -1.01
CA GLY A 94 4.11 -8.07 -2.41
C GLY A 94 4.89 -6.79 -2.63
N ASN A 95 4.47 -5.72 -1.97
CA ASN A 95 5.01 -4.36 -2.10
C ASN A 95 4.99 -3.87 -3.56
N GLY A 96 3.85 -4.08 -4.25
CA GLY A 96 3.71 -3.84 -5.68
C GLY A 96 4.04 -2.41 -6.08
N LEU A 97 3.44 -1.41 -5.42
CA LEU A 97 3.72 0.00 -5.71
C LEU A 97 5.17 0.37 -5.42
N ALA A 98 5.74 -0.09 -4.30
CA ALA A 98 7.14 0.18 -3.97
C ALA A 98 8.10 -0.39 -5.03
N ARG A 99 7.83 -1.61 -5.53
CA ARG A 99 8.60 -2.23 -6.61
C ARG A 99 8.44 -1.48 -7.94
N HIS A 100 7.22 -1.07 -8.28
CA HIS A 100 6.95 -0.27 -9.47
C HIS A 100 7.74 1.04 -9.46
N LEU A 101 7.81 1.69 -8.31
CA LEU A 101 8.59 2.92 -8.09
C LEU A 101 10.10 2.68 -7.94
N ASN A 102 10.57 1.44 -8.08
CA ASN A 102 11.96 1.03 -7.90
C ASN A 102 12.52 1.36 -6.51
N LEU A 103 11.65 1.39 -5.48
CA LEU A 103 12.11 1.57 -4.11
C LEU A 103 12.85 0.31 -3.63
N PRO A 104 13.97 0.47 -2.93
CA PRO A 104 14.69 -0.66 -2.38
C PRO A 104 13.85 -1.39 -1.32
N MET A 105 13.96 -2.73 -1.26
CA MET A 105 13.33 -3.51 -0.18
C MET A 105 14.12 -3.45 1.14
N ASN A 106 15.19 -2.70 1.17
CA ASN A 106 16.01 -2.43 2.35
C ASN A 106 15.51 -1.14 3.01
N LEU A 107 14.95 -1.26 4.22
CA LEU A 107 14.34 -0.13 4.94
C LEU A 107 15.33 1.01 5.24
N LYS A 108 16.61 0.71 5.48
CA LYS A 108 17.66 1.73 5.68
C LYS A 108 17.77 2.63 4.46
N LYS A 109 17.86 2.03 3.27
CA LYS A 109 17.91 2.77 2.01
C LYS A 109 16.63 3.54 1.71
N CYS A 110 15.46 3.03 2.13
CA CYS A 110 14.21 3.76 2.00
C CYS A 110 14.20 5.04 2.85
N ILE A 111 14.74 4.98 4.08
CA ILE A 111 14.86 6.18 4.93
C ILE A 111 15.85 7.17 4.32
N ASP A 112 16.94 6.68 3.70
CA ASP A 112 17.88 7.57 2.99
C ASP A 112 17.18 8.33 1.85
N ILE A 113 16.32 7.66 1.06
CA ILE A 113 15.49 8.31 0.03
C ILE A 113 14.50 9.31 0.63
N ILE A 114 13.89 8.99 1.78
CA ILE A 114 13.01 9.95 2.49
C ILE A 114 13.79 11.20 2.90
N ASN A 115 15.05 11.05 3.34
CA ASN A 115 15.91 12.17 3.69
C ASN A 115 16.24 13.07 2.49
N GLU A 116 16.33 12.52 1.28
CA GLU A 116 16.51 13.29 0.04
C GLU A 116 15.28 14.16 -0.27
N CYS A 117 14.12 13.76 0.20
CA CYS A 117 12.84 14.49 0.10
C CYS A 117 12.46 14.91 -1.32
N GLU A 118 12.77 14.08 -2.33
CA GLU A 118 12.30 14.29 -3.70
C GLU A 118 10.83 13.85 -3.82
N ILE A 119 9.94 14.80 -4.08
CA ILE A 119 8.50 14.53 -4.24
C ILE A 119 8.17 14.51 -5.74
N ARG A 120 7.48 13.47 -6.18
CA ARG A 120 7.02 13.30 -7.56
C ARG A 120 5.50 13.08 -7.60
N ALA A 121 4.86 13.61 -8.63
CA ALA A 121 3.47 13.30 -8.89
C ALA A 121 3.34 11.85 -9.38
N LEU A 122 2.33 11.15 -8.91
CA LEU A 122 2.01 9.78 -9.30
C LEU A 122 0.56 9.72 -9.76
N ASP A 123 0.34 9.13 -10.93
CA ASP A 123 -0.99 8.82 -11.40
C ASP A 123 -1.61 7.67 -10.58
N TYR A 124 -2.90 7.69 -10.46
CA TYR A 124 -3.67 6.62 -9.85
C TYR A 124 -4.88 6.27 -10.72
N GLY A 125 -5.36 5.04 -10.62
CA GLY A 125 -6.58 4.63 -11.31
C GLY A 125 -7.80 4.72 -10.40
N ILE A 126 -8.98 4.77 -11.01
CA ILE A 126 -10.27 4.69 -10.32
C ILE A 126 -11.09 3.59 -10.99
N ILE A 127 -11.63 2.67 -10.21
CA ILE A 127 -12.60 1.68 -10.66
C ILE A 127 -13.81 1.67 -9.71
N ASN A 128 -15.00 1.85 -10.26
CA ASN A 128 -16.25 1.95 -9.46
C ASN A 128 -16.09 2.90 -8.26
N GLU A 129 -15.54 4.09 -8.48
CA GLU A 129 -15.29 5.12 -7.46
C GLU A 129 -14.20 4.76 -6.43
N HIS A 130 -13.55 3.59 -6.56
CA HIS A 130 -12.47 3.17 -5.69
C HIS A 130 -11.10 3.46 -6.32
N PRO A 131 -10.27 4.28 -5.68
CA PRO A 131 -8.91 4.53 -6.17
C PRO A 131 -7.98 3.34 -5.93
N PHE A 132 -7.05 3.14 -6.86
CA PHE A 132 -5.97 2.17 -6.74
C PHE A 132 -4.65 2.74 -7.27
N PHE A 133 -3.52 2.25 -6.78
CA PHE A 133 -2.20 2.88 -7.00
C PHE A 133 -1.18 1.98 -7.72
N CYS A 134 -1.53 0.79 -8.11
CA CYS A 134 -0.65 -0.11 -8.84
C CYS A 134 -1.47 -0.93 -9.82
N THR A 135 -2.11 -1.97 -9.33
CA THR A 135 -3.00 -2.82 -10.11
C THR A 135 -4.31 -3.00 -9.35
N CYS A 136 -5.38 -3.17 -10.10
CA CYS A 136 -6.64 -3.69 -9.58
C CYS A 136 -7.05 -4.87 -10.46
N GLY A 137 -7.90 -5.74 -9.94
CA GLY A 137 -8.35 -6.89 -10.70
C GLY A 137 -9.63 -7.47 -10.14
N MET A 138 -10.28 -8.26 -10.97
CA MET A 138 -11.47 -9.04 -10.62
C MET A 138 -11.40 -10.41 -11.30
N GLY A 139 -12.13 -11.37 -10.75
CA GLY A 139 -12.08 -12.74 -11.21
C GLY A 139 -11.19 -13.62 -10.37
N PHE A 140 -10.44 -14.50 -11.00
CA PHE A 140 -9.70 -15.54 -10.30
C PHE A 140 -8.65 -15.01 -9.32
N ASP A 141 -7.90 -13.96 -9.66
CA ASP A 141 -6.91 -13.36 -8.78
C ASP A 141 -7.53 -12.72 -7.53
N ALA A 142 -8.64 -12.02 -7.68
CA ALA A 142 -9.41 -11.47 -6.56
C ALA A 142 -9.99 -12.59 -5.68
N PHE A 143 -10.50 -13.65 -6.29
CA PHE A 143 -10.99 -14.85 -5.58
C PHE A 143 -9.88 -15.49 -4.75
N ILE A 144 -8.70 -15.73 -5.34
CA ILE A 144 -7.55 -16.29 -4.64
C ILE A 144 -7.06 -15.36 -3.52
N SER A 145 -7.04 -14.05 -3.76
CA SER A 145 -6.65 -13.05 -2.74
C SER A 145 -7.58 -13.09 -1.52
N MET A 146 -8.89 -13.24 -1.75
CA MET A 146 -9.89 -13.40 -0.70
C MET A 146 -9.67 -14.69 0.09
N GLN A 147 -9.48 -15.81 -0.58
CA GLN A 147 -9.21 -17.12 0.03
C GLN A 147 -7.93 -17.10 0.87
N PHE A 148 -6.89 -16.43 0.35
CA PHE A 148 -5.62 -16.27 1.06
C PHE A 148 -5.76 -15.41 2.33
N ALA A 149 -6.56 -14.34 2.27
CA ALA A 149 -6.84 -13.49 3.44
C ALA A 149 -7.56 -14.27 4.56
N GLN A 150 -8.41 -15.23 4.20
CA GLN A 150 -9.18 -16.07 5.14
C GLN A 150 -8.37 -17.25 5.69
N ALA A 151 -7.33 -17.71 4.99
CA ALA A 151 -6.58 -18.91 5.35
C ALA A 151 -5.74 -18.80 6.63
N GLY A 152 -5.57 -17.61 7.22
CA GLY A 152 -4.83 -17.36 8.48
C GLY A 152 -3.31 -17.61 8.39
N LYS A 153 -2.82 -18.29 7.36
CA LYS A 153 -1.39 -18.53 7.10
C LYS A 153 -0.94 -17.67 5.92
N ARG A 154 0.14 -16.93 6.09
CA ARG A 154 0.71 -16.05 5.09
C ARG A 154 1.99 -16.65 4.52
N GLY A 155 2.21 -16.46 3.21
CA GLY A 155 3.44 -16.86 2.54
C GLY A 155 3.20 -17.27 1.08
N PRO A 156 4.22 -17.19 0.22
CA PRO A 156 4.09 -17.50 -1.21
C PRO A 156 3.70 -18.96 -1.49
N ILE A 157 4.13 -19.90 -0.66
CA ILE A 157 3.80 -21.32 -0.83
C ILE A 157 2.32 -21.58 -0.59
N THR A 158 1.72 -21.00 0.45
CA THR A 158 0.28 -21.11 0.74
C THR A 158 -0.54 -20.48 -0.38
N TYR A 159 -0.08 -19.36 -0.93
CA TYR A 159 -0.71 -18.72 -2.08
C TYR A 159 -0.68 -19.65 -3.32
N MET A 160 0.47 -20.20 -3.66
CA MET A 160 0.62 -21.12 -4.79
C MET A 160 -0.24 -22.38 -4.67
N GLN A 161 -0.33 -22.97 -3.46
CA GLN A 161 -1.18 -24.13 -3.22
C GLN A 161 -2.66 -23.80 -3.51
N LYS A 162 -3.15 -22.65 -3.01
CA LYS A 162 -4.52 -22.20 -3.28
C LYS A 162 -4.78 -21.91 -4.75
N VAL A 163 -3.84 -21.30 -5.45
CA VAL A 163 -3.92 -21.07 -6.91
C VAL A 163 -4.10 -22.39 -7.66
N LEU A 164 -3.31 -23.42 -7.31
CA LEU A 164 -3.39 -24.73 -7.96
C LEU A 164 -4.68 -25.49 -7.61
N GLU A 165 -5.09 -25.50 -6.34
CA GLU A 165 -6.28 -26.20 -5.89
C GLU A 165 -7.59 -25.61 -6.49
N GLU A 166 -7.67 -24.29 -6.55
CA GLU A 166 -8.89 -23.60 -6.95
C GLU A 166 -8.91 -23.25 -8.46
N GLY A 167 -7.74 -23.14 -9.09
CA GLY A 167 -7.64 -22.79 -10.51
C GLY A 167 -8.33 -23.78 -11.45
N LEU A 168 -8.29 -25.06 -11.09
CA LEU A 168 -8.96 -26.12 -11.88
C LEU A 168 -10.48 -26.11 -11.75
N LYS A 169 -11.01 -25.47 -10.70
CA LYS A 169 -12.46 -25.44 -10.40
C LYS A 169 -13.11 -24.12 -10.79
N TYR A 170 -12.32 -23.06 -10.90
CA TYR A 170 -12.84 -21.72 -11.18
C TYR A 170 -13.41 -21.63 -12.59
N GLN A 171 -14.59 -21.07 -12.71
CA GLN A 171 -15.25 -20.87 -14.01
C GLN A 171 -15.17 -19.40 -14.42
N PRO A 172 -14.85 -19.10 -15.69
CA PRO A 172 -14.86 -17.74 -16.20
C PRO A 172 -16.22 -17.07 -16.03
N GLU A 173 -16.22 -15.85 -15.53
CA GLU A 173 -17.42 -15.02 -15.35
C GLU A 173 -17.55 -13.97 -16.46
N THR A 174 -18.74 -13.40 -16.62
CA THR A 174 -18.99 -12.33 -17.59
C THR A 174 -18.91 -10.98 -16.89
N TYR A 175 -17.93 -10.16 -17.30
CA TYR A 175 -17.70 -8.81 -16.80
C TYR A 175 -18.29 -7.80 -17.77
N LYS A 176 -18.99 -6.79 -17.24
CA LYS A 176 -19.36 -5.56 -17.94
C LYS A 176 -18.33 -4.50 -17.58
N ILE A 177 -17.58 -4.01 -18.56
CA ILE A 177 -16.64 -2.92 -18.41
C ILE A 177 -17.22 -1.72 -19.16
N GLU A 178 -17.27 -0.58 -18.50
CA GLU A 178 -17.72 0.69 -19.02
C GLU A 178 -16.56 1.69 -18.89
N ASP A 179 -16.11 2.22 -19.99
CA ASP A 179 -15.03 3.19 -20.11
C ASP A 179 -15.42 4.31 -21.09
N GLU A 180 -14.49 5.20 -21.41
CA GLU A 180 -14.71 6.32 -22.36
C GLU A 180 -15.12 5.85 -23.75
N ASP A 181 -14.73 4.65 -24.16
CA ASP A 181 -15.08 4.04 -25.44
C ASP A 181 -16.45 3.35 -25.42
N GLY A 182 -17.11 3.28 -24.26
CA GLY A 182 -18.45 2.71 -24.10
C GLY A 182 -18.47 1.43 -23.27
N VAL A 183 -19.54 0.63 -23.50
CA VAL A 183 -19.80 -0.58 -22.72
C VAL A 183 -19.37 -1.82 -23.49
N LYS A 184 -18.50 -2.61 -22.88
CA LYS A 184 -18.01 -3.88 -23.43
C LYS A 184 -18.32 -5.02 -22.44
N ARG A 185 -18.53 -6.22 -22.96
CA ARG A 185 -18.75 -7.43 -22.14
C ARG A 185 -17.72 -8.49 -22.50
N TYR A 186 -17.05 -9.02 -21.48
CA TYR A 186 -16.03 -10.04 -21.65
C TYR A 186 -16.33 -11.23 -20.76
N LYS A 187 -16.28 -12.44 -21.34
CA LYS A 187 -16.21 -13.67 -20.55
C LYS A 187 -14.73 -13.94 -20.30
N ALA A 188 -14.27 -13.75 -19.08
CA ALA A 188 -12.87 -13.83 -18.73
C ALA A 188 -12.66 -14.62 -17.43
N PHE A 189 -11.50 -15.26 -17.34
CA PHE A 189 -11.02 -15.93 -16.14
C PHE A 189 -10.56 -14.91 -15.09
N LEU A 190 -9.88 -13.87 -15.54
CA LEU A 190 -9.52 -12.70 -14.76
C LEU A 190 -9.50 -11.44 -15.65
N VAL A 191 -9.64 -10.29 -15.03
CA VAL A 191 -9.46 -8.96 -15.61
C VAL A 191 -8.57 -8.17 -14.67
N SER A 192 -7.48 -7.60 -15.19
CA SER A 192 -6.56 -6.72 -14.45
C SER A 192 -6.02 -5.61 -15.33
#